data_e1d83a9138b54d977f92bb2e7625c21e
#
_entry.id   e1d83a9138b54d977f92bb2e7625c21e
#
_cell.length_a   1.000
_cell.length_b   1.000
_cell.length_c   1.000
_cell.angle_alpha   90.00
_cell.angle_beta   90.00
_cell.angle_gamma   90.00
#
_symmetry.space_group_name_H-M   'P 1'
#
loop_
_entity.id
_entity.type
_entity.pdbx_description
1 polymer ?
#
loop_
_entity_poly.entity_id
_entity_poly.type
_entity_poly.pdbx_seq_one_letter_code
_entity_poly.pdbx_strand_id
1 'polypeptide(L)'
;MKIIDNFLGDEYLQPIIERVSGSWFPWYWSEVLDERNFLEDLKYNFQLGHTLFRDNIVTSGEFHLFLPLLDKLNIKSLHRIKLNLNPITPKIIEQGYHIDNEFSDHMTSVFYLNTNNGYTKFQSTGEKVNSVKNRLVTFPSSTYHMGTTCTDSSRRLVLNINYVQETE
;
A
#
# COMPACT_ATOMS: atom_id res chain seq x y z
N MET A 1 -0.87 9.73 -13.12
CA MET A 1 -1.54 8.83 -12.14
C MET A 1 -2.71 8.14 -12.83
N LYS A 2 -2.94 6.85 -12.57
CA LYS A 2 -4.05 6.04 -13.09
C LYS A 2 -4.80 5.41 -11.91
N ILE A 3 -6.12 5.50 -11.90
CA ILE A 3 -6.98 4.89 -10.86
C ILE A 3 -7.91 3.90 -11.54
N ILE A 4 -8.02 2.70 -10.98
CA ILE A 4 -8.90 1.64 -11.49
C ILE A 4 -9.68 1.06 -10.31
N ASP A 5 -11.01 1.14 -10.37
CA ASP A 5 -11.91 0.48 -9.44
C ASP A 5 -12.23 -0.95 -9.91
N ASN A 6 -12.58 -1.82 -8.96
CA ASN A 6 -12.89 -3.23 -9.22
C ASN A 6 -11.79 -3.93 -10.04
N PHE A 7 -10.54 -3.68 -9.63
CA PHE A 7 -9.36 -4.12 -10.37
C PHE A 7 -9.23 -5.64 -10.46
N LEU A 8 -9.51 -6.35 -9.37
CA LEU A 8 -9.36 -7.81 -9.26
C LEU A 8 -10.74 -8.47 -9.18
N GLY A 9 -10.90 -9.64 -9.81
CA GLY A 9 -12.11 -10.45 -9.65
C GLY A 9 -12.31 -10.91 -8.21
N ASP A 10 -13.56 -11.03 -7.76
CA ASP A 10 -13.88 -11.41 -6.38
C ASP A 10 -13.33 -12.78 -5.99
N GLU A 11 -13.23 -13.70 -6.94
CA GLU A 11 -12.66 -15.04 -6.76
C GLU A 11 -11.19 -15.03 -6.31
N TYR A 12 -10.44 -13.97 -6.66
CA TYR A 12 -9.06 -13.77 -6.23
C TYR A 12 -8.94 -12.82 -5.06
N LEU A 13 -9.80 -11.80 -5.01
CA LEU A 13 -9.77 -10.77 -3.97
C LEU A 13 -10.18 -11.32 -2.60
N GLN A 14 -11.24 -12.14 -2.56
CA GLN A 14 -11.81 -12.61 -1.30
C GLN A 14 -10.81 -13.48 -0.49
N PRO A 15 -10.10 -14.47 -1.10
CA PRO A 15 -9.07 -15.23 -0.39
C PRO A 15 -7.94 -14.33 0.18
N ILE A 16 -7.52 -13.29 -0.57
CA ILE A 16 -6.52 -12.32 -0.08
C ILE A 16 -7.04 -11.63 1.19
N ILE A 17 -8.25 -11.06 1.12
CA ILE A 17 -8.83 -10.31 2.25
C ILE A 17 -9.00 -11.22 3.48
N GLU A 18 -9.54 -12.42 3.30
CA GLU A 18 -9.72 -13.38 4.39
C GLU A 18 -8.38 -13.73 5.04
N ARG A 19 -7.36 -13.99 4.25
CA ARG A 19 -6.03 -14.33 4.75
C ARG A 19 -5.39 -13.19 5.53
N VAL A 20 -5.31 -11.99 4.94
CA VAL A 20 -4.64 -10.84 5.57
C VAL A 20 -5.44 -10.25 6.74
N SER A 21 -6.75 -10.50 6.80
CA SER A 21 -7.61 -10.05 7.90
C SER A 21 -7.67 -11.05 9.04
N GLY A 22 -7.21 -12.27 8.82
CA GLY A 22 -7.26 -13.36 9.79
C GLY A 22 -6.31 -13.16 10.97
N SER A 23 -6.68 -13.75 12.13
CA SER A 23 -5.94 -13.61 13.40
C SER A 23 -4.53 -14.19 13.35
N TRP A 24 -4.23 -15.07 12.41
CA TRP A 24 -2.94 -15.75 12.27
C TRP A 24 -2.08 -15.20 11.13
N PHE A 25 -2.45 -14.03 10.56
CA PHE A 25 -1.59 -13.39 9.60
C PHE A 25 -0.40 -12.72 10.30
N PRO A 26 0.85 -12.95 9.89
CA PRO A 26 2.03 -12.43 10.59
C PRO A 26 2.26 -10.96 10.25
N TRP A 27 1.79 -10.06 11.10
CA TRP A 27 2.06 -8.64 11.04
C TRP A 27 3.25 -8.28 11.91
N TYR A 28 4.18 -7.47 11.36
CA TYR A 28 5.39 -7.03 12.04
C TYR A 28 5.34 -5.53 12.30
N TRP A 29 5.78 -5.14 13.48
CA TRP A 29 5.88 -3.72 13.84
C TRP A 29 6.85 -2.99 12.91
N SER A 30 6.48 -1.77 12.46
CA SER A 30 7.32 -0.89 11.66
C SER A 30 7.04 0.55 12.06
N GLU A 31 8.07 1.27 12.45
CA GLU A 31 7.99 2.71 12.63
C GLU A 31 7.84 3.37 11.25
N VAL A 32 7.01 4.39 11.18
CA VAL A 32 6.96 5.27 10.02
C VAL A 32 7.94 6.41 10.29
N LEU A 33 9.12 6.31 9.71
CA LEU A 33 10.16 7.33 9.85
C LEU A 33 9.76 8.55 9.03
N ASP A 34 9.31 9.60 9.71
CA ASP A 34 9.12 10.92 9.14
C ASP A 34 9.78 11.95 10.03
N GLU A 35 10.86 12.57 9.54
CA GLU A 35 11.60 13.62 10.24
C GLU A 35 10.75 14.84 10.58
N ARG A 36 9.56 14.97 9.97
CA ARG A 36 8.63 16.11 10.14
C ARG A 36 7.50 15.84 11.14
N ASN A 37 7.36 14.62 11.64
CA ASN A 37 6.32 14.28 12.62
C ASN A 37 6.69 14.79 14.00
N PHE A 38 6.30 16.02 14.26
CA PHE A 38 6.48 16.66 15.56
C PHE A 38 5.57 16.03 16.63
N LEU A 39 6.21 15.54 17.63
CA LEU A 39 5.91 15.27 19.03
C LEU A 39 4.48 14.88 19.46
N GLU A 40 3.40 15.50 18.98
CA GLU A 40 2.05 15.18 19.46
C GLU A 40 1.47 13.88 18.88
N ASP A 41 1.87 13.51 17.68
CA ASP A 41 1.32 12.36 16.97
C ASP A 41 2.28 11.14 16.91
N LEU A 42 3.49 11.24 17.48
CA LEU A 42 4.50 10.18 17.47
C LEU A 42 3.99 8.83 17.99
N LYS A 43 3.10 8.86 18.99
CA LYS A 43 2.49 7.63 19.54
C LYS A 43 1.63 6.87 18.52
N TYR A 44 1.22 7.50 17.43
CA TYR A 44 0.44 6.91 16.34
C TYR A 44 1.25 6.75 15.05
N ASN A 45 2.52 7.18 15.05
CA ASN A 45 3.37 7.13 13.87
C ASN A 45 4.02 5.76 13.70
N PHE A 46 3.20 4.74 13.61
CA PHE A 46 3.61 3.38 13.32
C PHE A 46 2.63 2.70 12.37
N GLN A 47 3.07 1.63 11.77
CA GLN A 47 2.27 0.71 11.01
C GLN A 47 2.71 -0.72 11.28
N LEU A 48 1.89 -1.66 10.92
CA LEU A 48 2.28 -3.06 10.85
C LEU A 48 2.54 -3.39 9.37
N GLY A 49 3.62 -4.09 9.11
CA GLY A 49 4.01 -4.44 7.76
C GLY A 49 4.22 -5.94 7.58
N HIS A 50 4.04 -6.41 6.34
CA HIS A 50 4.42 -7.75 5.94
C HIS A 50 4.98 -7.71 4.52
N THR A 51 6.29 -7.97 4.39
CA THR A 51 6.95 -7.98 3.08
C THR A 51 6.76 -9.35 2.42
N LEU A 52 6.27 -9.35 1.19
CA LEU A 52 6.03 -10.57 0.40
C LEU A 52 7.19 -10.85 -0.56
N PHE A 53 7.78 -9.77 -1.08
CA PHE A 53 8.88 -9.84 -2.04
C PHE A 53 9.78 -8.62 -1.87
N ARG A 54 11.09 -8.82 -1.90
CA ARG A 54 12.11 -7.77 -1.87
C ARG A 54 13.46 -8.30 -2.35
N ASP A 55 14.21 -7.45 -3.05
CA ASP A 55 15.58 -7.74 -3.49
C ASP A 55 15.68 -9.07 -4.27
N ASN A 56 14.76 -9.31 -5.20
CA ASN A 56 14.61 -10.52 -6.02
C ASN A 56 14.35 -11.82 -5.22
N ILE A 57 13.88 -11.70 -3.99
CA ILE A 57 13.58 -12.82 -3.11
C ILE A 57 12.11 -12.79 -2.68
N VAL A 58 11.42 -13.93 -2.82
CA VAL A 58 10.13 -14.17 -2.15
C VAL A 58 10.40 -14.36 -0.67
N THR A 59 9.90 -13.43 0.16
CA THR A 59 10.16 -13.40 1.60
C THR A 59 9.04 -13.99 2.44
N SER A 60 7.92 -14.36 1.79
CA SER A 60 6.74 -14.92 2.47
C SER A 60 6.03 -15.96 1.60
N GLY A 61 5.58 -17.04 2.23
CA GLY A 61 4.73 -18.05 1.58
C GLY A 61 3.37 -17.50 1.09
N GLU A 62 2.96 -16.34 1.58
CA GLU A 62 1.72 -15.68 1.17
C GLU A 62 1.83 -15.01 -0.21
N PHE A 63 3.02 -14.89 -0.77
CA PHE A 63 3.28 -14.25 -2.06
C PHE A 63 2.39 -14.81 -3.18
N HIS A 64 2.18 -16.13 -3.22
CA HIS A 64 1.42 -16.79 -4.28
C HIS A 64 -0.04 -16.35 -4.38
N LEU A 65 -0.65 -15.86 -3.27
CA LEU A 65 -2.02 -15.33 -3.29
C LEU A 65 -2.16 -14.08 -4.14
N PHE A 66 -1.06 -13.36 -4.38
CA PHE A 66 -1.06 -12.09 -5.10
C PHE A 66 -0.70 -12.23 -6.59
N LEU A 67 -0.37 -13.44 -7.06
CA LEU A 67 -0.03 -13.67 -8.47
C LEU A 67 -1.10 -13.18 -9.44
N PRO A 68 -2.42 -13.44 -9.24
CA PRO A 68 -3.45 -12.94 -10.15
C PRO A 68 -3.52 -11.42 -10.25
N LEU A 69 -3.14 -10.71 -9.18
CA LEU A 69 -3.06 -9.25 -9.19
C LEU A 69 -1.82 -8.78 -9.96
N LEU A 70 -0.68 -9.44 -9.77
CA LEU A 70 0.57 -9.10 -10.43
C LEU A 70 0.49 -9.33 -11.95
N ASP A 71 -0.16 -10.42 -12.38
CA ASP A 71 -0.36 -10.74 -13.81
C ASP A 71 -1.12 -9.63 -14.55
N LYS A 72 -1.98 -8.87 -13.86
CA LYS A 72 -2.72 -7.75 -14.45
C LYS A 72 -1.92 -6.44 -14.56
N LEU A 73 -0.73 -6.37 -13.99
CA LEU A 73 0.06 -5.14 -13.91
C LEU A 73 1.10 -4.97 -15.02
N ASN A 74 1.25 -5.95 -15.93
CA ASN A 74 2.28 -5.94 -16.98
C ASN A 74 3.68 -5.64 -16.40
N ILE A 75 4.10 -6.44 -15.43
CA ILE A 75 5.37 -6.26 -14.71
C ILE A 75 6.51 -6.86 -15.54
N LYS A 76 7.48 -6.02 -15.92
CA LYS A 76 8.75 -6.45 -16.50
C LYS A 76 9.72 -6.94 -15.42
N SER A 77 9.82 -6.19 -14.32
CA SER A 77 10.69 -6.52 -13.19
C SER A 77 10.03 -6.07 -11.89
N LEU A 78 9.92 -7.00 -10.96
CA LEU A 78 9.37 -6.74 -9.63
C LEU A 78 10.50 -6.29 -8.69
N HIS A 79 10.26 -5.20 -7.95
CA HIS A 79 11.23 -4.67 -6.99
C HIS A 79 10.83 -4.98 -5.54
N ARG A 80 9.59 -4.63 -5.15
CA ARG A 80 9.10 -4.84 -3.79
C ARG A 80 7.59 -5.03 -3.77
N ILE A 81 7.12 -5.92 -2.89
CA ILE A 81 5.71 -6.03 -2.52
C ILE A 81 5.62 -6.03 -1.00
N LYS A 82 4.83 -5.13 -0.45
CA LYS A 82 4.63 -5.00 0.99
C LYS A 82 3.18 -4.71 1.32
N LEU A 83 2.60 -5.49 2.23
CA LEU A 83 1.35 -5.17 2.90
C LEU A 83 1.62 -4.18 4.04
N ASN A 84 0.75 -3.19 4.18
CA ASN A 84 0.74 -2.26 5.29
C ASN A 84 -0.63 -2.23 5.95
N LEU A 85 -0.64 -2.29 7.28
CA LEU A 85 -1.81 -2.13 8.12
C LEU A 85 -1.58 -0.91 9.02
N ASN A 86 -2.45 0.08 8.89
CA ASN A 86 -2.52 1.21 9.80
C ASN A 86 -3.72 1.02 10.72
N PRO A 87 -3.54 0.88 12.04
CA PRO A 87 -4.65 0.79 12.99
C PRO A 87 -5.52 2.05 13.00
N ILE A 88 -6.75 1.92 13.48
CA ILE A 88 -7.64 3.04 13.75
C ILE A 88 -7.00 4.06 14.70
N THR A 89 -7.24 5.32 14.46
CA THR A 89 -6.78 6.42 15.31
C THR A 89 -7.94 7.39 15.63
N PRO A 90 -7.88 8.16 16.72
CA PRO A 90 -8.96 9.11 17.07
C PRO A 90 -9.18 10.22 16.04
N LYS A 91 -8.15 10.58 15.29
CA LYS A 91 -8.17 11.51 14.16
C LYS A 91 -7.33 10.92 13.03
N ILE A 92 -7.58 11.32 11.77
CA ILE A 92 -6.72 10.92 10.66
C ILE A 92 -5.32 11.50 10.87
N ILE A 93 -4.31 10.63 10.86
CA ILE A 93 -2.90 11.00 10.91
C ILE A 93 -2.35 10.93 9.49
N GLU A 94 -1.94 12.05 8.93
CA GLU A 94 -1.18 12.11 7.68
C GLU A 94 0.27 11.73 7.98
N GLN A 95 0.74 10.63 7.38
CA GLN A 95 2.14 10.19 7.46
C GLN A 95 3.01 11.08 6.56
N GLY A 96 4.32 11.04 6.73
CA GLY A 96 5.20 11.92 5.97
C GLY A 96 5.21 11.66 4.46
N TYR A 97 5.39 12.73 3.69
CA TYR A 97 5.64 12.62 2.27
C TYR A 97 6.98 11.93 1.99
N HIS A 98 6.95 10.97 1.11
CA HIS A 98 8.12 10.22 0.67
C HIS A 98 7.98 9.83 -0.80
N ILE A 99 9.05 9.35 -1.38
CA ILE A 99 9.09 8.62 -2.66
C ILE A 99 9.45 7.17 -2.37
N ASP A 100 8.97 6.25 -3.20
CA ASP A 100 9.32 4.83 -3.05
C ASP A 100 10.65 4.49 -3.72
N ASN A 101 10.96 5.17 -4.82
CA ASN A 101 12.19 4.96 -5.58
C ASN A 101 12.51 6.20 -6.43
N GLU A 102 13.79 6.50 -6.63
CA GLU A 102 14.27 7.63 -7.44
C GLU A 102 14.36 7.32 -8.95
N PHE A 103 14.33 6.05 -9.33
CA PHE A 103 14.46 5.64 -10.73
C PHE A 103 13.23 6.02 -11.55
N SER A 104 13.47 6.61 -12.73
CA SER A 104 12.43 7.18 -13.58
C SER A 104 11.52 6.15 -14.27
N ASP A 105 11.97 4.91 -14.39
CA ASP A 105 11.26 3.78 -15.01
C ASP A 105 10.46 2.94 -14.01
N HIS A 106 10.56 3.27 -12.71
CA HIS A 106 9.83 2.54 -11.67
C HIS A 106 8.44 3.12 -11.43
N MET A 107 7.48 2.20 -11.25
CA MET A 107 6.10 2.49 -10.91
C MET A 107 5.78 2.01 -9.50
N THR A 108 4.93 2.75 -8.83
CA THR A 108 4.27 2.35 -7.59
C THR A 108 2.80 2.11 -7.86
N SER A 109 2.30 0.96 -7.43
CA SER A 109 0.87 0.69 -7.36
C SER A 109 0.46 0.47 -5.90
N VAL A 110 -0.56 1.20 -5.46
CA VAL A 110 -1.21 1.01 -4.16
C VAL A 110 -2.57 0.38 -4.39
N PHE A 111 -2.75 -0.83 -3.86
CA PHE A 111 -4.00 -1.57 -3.93
C PHE A 111 -4.69 -1.58 -2.56
N TYR A 112 -5.93 -1.08 -2.52
CA TYR A 112 -6.69 -0.95 -1.27
C TYR A 112 -7.51 -2.22 -1.01
N LEU A 113 -7.26 -2.85 0.14
CA LEU A 113 -7.90 -4.11 0.52
C LEU A 113 -9.20 -3.92 1.32
N ASN A 114 -9.44 -2.71 1.85
CA ASN A 114 -10.70 -2.38 2.51
C ASN A 114 -11.09 -0.92 2.29
N THR A 115 -12.39 -0.65 2.42
CA THR A 115 -12.94 0.70 2.35
C THR A 115 -12.87 1.34 3.73
N ASN A 116 -12.38 2.58 3.79
CA ASN A 116 -12.31 3.42 4.97
C ASN A 116 -12.06 4.88 4.55
N ASN A 117 -12.13 5.82 5.51
CA ASN A 117 -11.92 7.25 5.25
C ASN A 117 -10.45 7.68 5.17
N GLY A 118 -9.50 6.76 5.29
CA GLY A 118 -8.09 7.00 4.99
C GLY A 118 -7.85 7.16 3.49
N TYR A 119 -6.70 7.72 3.13
CA TYR A 119 -6.37 8.04 1.74
C TYR A 119 -4.87 7.98 1.46
N THR A 120 -4.51 8.02 0.19
CA THR A 120 -3.18 8.37 -0.29
C THR A 120 -3.23 9.79 -0.85
N LYS A 121 -2.29 10.66 -0.45
CA LYS A 121 -2.24 12.08 -0.85
C LYS A 121 -0.96 12.36 -1.60
N PHE A 122 -1.06 13.13 -2.67
CA PHE A 122 0.04 13.51 -3.55
C PHE A 122 0.47 14.95 -3.27
N GLN A 123 1.78 15.17 -3.06
CA GLN A 123 2.30 16.47 -2.63
C GLN A 123 2.12 17.54 -3.70
N SER A 124 2.45 17.24 -4.95
CA SER A 124 2.48 18.22 -6.04
C SER A 124 1.10 18.77 -6.41
N THR A 125 0.05 17.96 -6.28
CA THR A 125 -1.33 18.33 -6.67
C THR A 125 -2.25 18.56 -5.48
N GLY A 126 -1.89 18.07 -4.29
CA GLY A 126 -2.78 18.00 -3.14
C GLY A 126 -3.91 16.96 -3.29
N GLU A 127 -3.95 16.23 -4.41
CA GLU A 127 -4.99 15.25 -4.70
C GLU A 127 -4.99 14.10 -3.71
N LYS A 128 -6.19 13.65 -3.33
CA LYS A 128 -6.41 12.53 -2.41
C LYS A 128 -7.10 11.38 -3.13
N VAL A 129 -6.54 10.20 -3.02
CA VAL A 129 -7.16 8.95 -3.48
C VAL A 129 -7.67 8.18 -2.27
N ASN A 130 -8.99 8.12 -2.11
CA ASN A 130 -9.64 7.46 -0.97
C ASN A 130 -9.45 5.96 -1.00
N SER A 131 -9.30 5.36 0.18
CA SER A 131 -9.24 3.92 0.36
C SER A 131 -10.60 3.28 0.08
N VAL A 132 -10.76 2.74 -1.12
CA VAL A 132 -11.94 1.97 -1.55
C VAL A 132 -11.49 0.55 -1.84
N LYS A 133 -12.15 -0.43 -1.24
CA LYS A 133 -11.86 -1.85 -1.49
C LYS A 133 -11.81 -2.15 -2.99
N ASN A 134 -10.76 -2.87 -3.42
CA ASN A 134 -10.55 -3.25 -4.81
C ASN A 134 -10.22 -2.08 -5.76
N ARG A 135 -9.74 -0.96 -5.21
CA ARG A 135 -9.19 0.15 -6.00
C ARG A 135 -7.69 0.01 -6.10
N LEU A 136 -7.17 0.21 -7.31
CA LEU A 136 -5.74 0.35 -7.59
C LEU A 136 -5.43 1.79 -8.00
N VAL A 137 -4.38 2.36 -7.45
CA VAL A 137 -3.80 3.62 -7.95
C VAL A 137 -2.35 3.36 -8.35
N THR A 138 -1.97 3.79 -9.56
CA THR A 138 -0.63 3.62 -10.11
C THR A 138 -0.04 4.98 -10.50
N PHE A 139 1.22 5.21 -10.14
CA PHE A 139 1.96 6.44 -10.39
C PHE A 139 3.48 6.19 -10.44
N PRO A 140 4.30 7.09 -11.00
CA PRO A 140 5.76 6.97 -10.97
C PRO A 140 6.27 6.90 -9.53
N SER A 141 7.20 5.99 -9.23
CA SER A 141 7.73 5.77 -7.87
C SER A 141 8.44 6.98 -7.28
N SER A 142 8.90 7.91 -8.14
CA SER A 142 9.51 9.19 -7.75
C SER A 142 8.49 10.28 -7.36
N THR A 143 7.19 9.97 -7.39
CA THR A 143 6.15 10.92 -6.99
C THR A 143 6.06 11.00 -5.47
N TYR A 144 6.21 12.22 -4.91
CA TYR A 144 6.03 12.45 -3.48
C TYR A 144 4.58 12.22 -3.08
N HIS A 145 4.38 11.25 -2.22
CA HIS A 145 3.07 10.85 -1.70
C HIS A 145 3.14 10.46 -0.23
N MET A 146 1.99 10.39 0.41
CA MET A 146 1.86 9.91 1.79
C MET A 146 0.63 9.02 1.94
N GLY A 147 0.68 8.11 2.92
CA GLY A 147 -0.48 7.39 3.42
C GLY A 147 -1.08 8.07 4.65
N THR A 148 -2.21 7.55 5.10
CA THR A 148 -2.86 8.00 6.34
C THR A 148 -3.34 6.83 7.17
N THR A 149 -3.71 7.09 8.42
CA THR A 149 -4.56 6.22 9.22
C THR A 149 -6.03 6.38 8.79
N CYS A 150 -6.95 5.74 9.49
CA CYS A 150 -8.41 5.90 9.33
C CYS A 150 -9.08 6.06 10.71
N THR A 151 -10.34 6.54 10.71
CA THR A 151 -11.12 6.74 11.94
C THR A 151 -12.46 6.01 11.95
N ASP A 152 -12.86 5.41 10.85
CA ASP A 152 -14.17 4.78 10.62
C ASP A 152 -14.11 3.26 10.38
N SER A 153 -12.90 2.69 10.45
CA SER A 153 -12.65 1.26 10.34
C SER A 153 -11.58 0.85 11.33
N SER A 154 -11.60 -0.37 11.85
CA SER A 154 -10.59 -0.86 12.80
C SER A 154 -9.16 -0.75 12.29
N ARG A 155 -8.99 -0.71 10.97
CA ARG A 155 -7.70 -0.65 10.29
C ARG A 155 -7.85 -0.20 8.84
N ARG A 156 -6.78 0.36 8.29
CA ARG A 156 -6.59 0.58 6.85
C ARG A 156 -5.57 -0.43 6.34
N LEU A 157 -5.95 -1.22 5.33
CA LEU A 157 -5.13 -2.25 4.70
C LEU A 157 -4.80 -1.87 3.26
N VAL A 158 -3.51 -1.85 2.94
CA VAL A 158 -3.04 -1.58 1.57
C VAL A 158 -1.91 -2.53 1.19
N LEU A 159 -1.81 -2.83 -0.09
CA LEU A 159 -0.68 -3.50 -0.70
C LEU A 159 0.08 -2.49 -1.55
N ASN A 160 1.36 -2.29 -1.26
CA ASN A 160 2.27 -1.48 -2.07
C ASN A 160 3.11 -2.39 -2.97
N ILE A 161 3.16 -2.08 -4.26
CA ILE A 161 3.90 -2.81 -5.27
C ILE A 161 4.80 -1.82 -6.00
N ASN A 162 6.10 -2.08 -5.99
CA ASN A 162 7.10 -1.30 -6.73
C ASN A 162 7.69 -2.18 -7.82
N TYR A 163 7.69 -1.71 -9.05
CA TYR A 163 8.07 -2.50 -10.23
C TYR A 163 8.47 -1.63 -11.41
N VAL A 164 9.17 -2.23 -12.36
CA VAL A 164 9.35 -1.67 -13.71
C VAL A 164 8.22 -2.21 -14.58
N GLN A 165 7.49 -1.32 -15.24
CA GLN A 165 6.41 -1.72 -16.15
C GLN A 165 6.98 -2.14 -17.50
N GLU A 166 6.37 -3.16 -18.11
CA GLU A 166 6.66 -3.50 -19.50
C GLU A 166 6.11 -2.38 -20.40
N THR A 167 6.99 -1.82 -21.24
CA THR A 167 6.58 -0.86 -22.28
C THR A 167 6.14 -1.63 -23.50
N GLU A 168 4.95 -1.31 -24.01
CA GLU A 168 4.46 -1.81 -25.30
C GLU A 168 5.39 -1.47 -26.45
#